data_3a41bfa20c3bc3a4018435dae3740f40
#
_entry.id   3a41bfa20c3bc3a4018435dae3740f40
#
_cell.length_a   1.000
_cell.length_b   1.000
_cell.length_c   1.000
_cell.angle_alpha   90.00
_cell.angle_beta   90.00
_cell.angle_gamma   90.00
#
_symmetry.space_group_name_H-M   'P 1'
#
loop_
_entity.id
_entity.type
_entity.pdbx_description
1 polymer ?
#
loop_
_entity_poly.entity_id
_entity_poly.type
_entity_poly.pdbx_seq_one_letter_code
_entity_poly.pdbx_strand_id
1 'polypeptide(L)'
;MKSPFDFVIEPKGQRYNNTKKVGDKELILNTEIFNHQYVNRSAIVKAVPTAIDTNIKVGDEVIVHHNVFRRWHDMQGNEKNSRGYFNENTYLVKEDQVFLYDSNNWKACDGYCFVQPIKQRNKLAKEKEEQCVGIVKYTDGVYKAGELVGFTPFSTYEFIINNTKLYRVLNKFITIKYEYQGNEETYNPSWAQSSWW
;
A
#
# COMPACT_ATOMS: atom_id res chain seq x y z
N MET A 1 -13.22 -9.47 19.97
CA MET A 1 -13.34 -10.50 18.90
C MET A 1 -12.00 -11.20 18.80
N LYS A 2 -11.98 -12.53 18.62
CA LYS A 2 -10.72 -13.29 18.39
C LYS A 2 -10.90 -14.12 17.12
N SER A 3 -9.90 -14.15 16.27
CA SER A 3 -9.86 -14.99 15.07
C SER A 3 -8.66 -15.93 15.17
N PRO A 4 -8.78 -17.19 14.76
CA PRO A 4 -7.62 -18.10 14.76
C PRO A 4 -6.60 -17.75 13.66
N PHE A 5 -7.04 -17.35 12.47
CA PHE A 5 -6.19 -17.21 11.29
C PHE A 5 -6.21 -15.84 10.62
N ASP A 6 -7.17 -14.96 10.97
CA ASP A 6 -7.31 -13.67 10.32
C ASP A 6 -7.01 -12.53 11.28
N PHE A 7 -6.43 -11.45 10.78
CA PHE A 7 -6.42 -10.18 11.48
C PHE A 7 -7.82 -9.58 11.48
N VAL A 8 -8.21 -8.98 12.58
CA VAL A 8 -9.40 -8.12 12.65
C VAL A 8 -8.92 -6.68 12.55
N ILE A 9 -9.36 -5.97 11.52
CA ILE A 9 -8.93 -4.60 11.27
C ILE A 9 -10.12 -3.65 11.11
N GLU A 10 -9.86 -2.38 11.33
CA GLU A 10 -10.78 -1.27 11.10
C GLU A 10 -10.15 -0.30 10.09
N PRO A 11 -10.88 0.18 9.05
CA PRO A 11 -10.32 1.15 8.12
C PRO A 11 -9.93 2.44 8.84
N LYS A 12 -8.77 2.99 8.52
CA LYS A 12 -8.34 4.30 9.00
C LYS A 12 -9.00 5.39 8.14
N GLY A 13 -10.13 5.90 8.60
CA GLY A 13 -10.97 6.83 7.84
C GLY A 13 -12.02 6.14 6.98
N GLN A 14 -12.42 6.77 5.89
CA GLN A 14 -13.46 6.25 4.99
C GLN A 14 -12.93 5.12 4.10
N ARG A 15 -13.81 4.24 3.60
CA ARG A 15 -13.46 3.15 2.67
C ARG A 15 -12.93 3.64 1.32
N TYR A 16 -13.39 4.83 0.89
CA TYR A 16 -13.02 5.45 -0.39
C TYR A 16 -12.62 6.90 -0.18
N ASN A 17 -11.49 7.27 -0.76
CA ASN A 17 -10.95 8.63 -0.77
C ASN A 17 -11.30 9.32 -2.08
N ASN A 18 -12.59 9.30 -2.46
CA ASN A 18 -13.06 9.82 -3.74
C ASN A 18 -13.89 11.11 -3.60
N THR A 19 -13.85 11.76 -2.47
CA THR A 19 -14.56 13.01 -2.21
C THR A 19 -13.59 14.15 -1.93
N LYS A 20 -13.97 15.36 -2.30
CA LYS A 20 -13.23 16.59 -2.01
C LYS A 20 -14.14 17.61 -1.35
N LYS A 21 -13.73 18.14 -0.20
CA LYS A 21 -14.39 19.28 0.43
C LYS A 21 -14.03 20.58 -0.30
N VAL A 22 -15.05 21.32 -0.76
CA VAL A 22 -14.89 22.64 -1.36
C VAL A 22 -15.85 23.60 -0.63
N GLY A 23 -15.33 24.38 0.31
CA GLY A 23 -16.14 25.15 1.25
C GLY A 23 -16.97 24.20 2.14
N ASP A 24 -18.28 24.44 2.19
CA ASP A 24 -19.23 23.63 2.96
C ASP A 24 -19.79 22.42 2.19
N LYS A 25 -19.35 22.21 0.95
CA LYS A 25 -19.85 21.15 0.08
C LYS A 25 -18.80 20.06 -0.13
N GLU A 26 -19.26 18.82 -0.16
CA GLU A 26 -18.46 17.65 -0.51
C GLU A 26 -18.74 17.28 -1.97
N LEU A 27 -17.68 17.25 -2.80
CA LEU A 27 -17.73 16.87 -4.20
C LEU A 27 -17.18 15.45 -4.36
N ILE A 28 -17.92 14.61 -5.07
CA ILE A 28 -17.45 13.29 -5.49
C ILE A 28 -16.54 13.51 -6.71
N LEU A 29 -15.26 13.15 -6.58
CA LEU A 29 -14.25 13.30 -7.64
C LEU A 29 -14.33 12.17 -8.66
N ASN A 30 -14.74 10.99 -8.24
CA ASN A 30 -14.88 9.81 -9.09
C ASN A 30 -16.02 8.93 -8.58
N THR A 31 -16.90 8.55 -9.48
CA THR A 31 -18.03 7.64 -9.21
C THR A 31 -17.68 6.18 -9.52
N GLU A 32 -16.51 5.91 -10.10
CA GLU A 32 -16.08 4.55 -10.39
C GLU A 32 -15.62 3.83 -9.12
N ILE A 33 -16.50 3.12 -8.50
CA ILE A 33 -16.24 2.23 -7.36
C ILE A 33 -15.17 1.15 -7.70
N PHE A 34 -14.94 0.91 -8.99
CA PHE A 34 -13.95 -0.06 -9.46
C PHE A 34 -12.52 0.48 -9.50
N ASN A 35 -12.32 1.80 -9.47
CA ASN A 35 -10.99 2.37 -9.52
C ASN A 35 -10.28 2.18 -8.17
N HIS A 36 -9.32 1.24 -8.15
CA HIS A 36 -8.57 0.87 -6.96
C HIS A 36 -7.70 2.00 -6.37
N GLN A 37 -7.45 3.07 -7.12
CA GLN A 37 -6.69 4.24 -6.64
C GLN A 37 -7.42 4.98 -5.51
N TYR A 38 -8.74 4.95 -5.50
CA TYR A 38 -9.57 5.63 -4.49
C TYR A 38 -9.97 4.73 -3.32
N VAL A 39 -9.65 3.44 -3.37
CA VAL A 39 -9.90 2.52 -2.26
C VAL A 39 -8.88 2.77 -1.17
N ASN A 40 -9.36 3.01 0.04
CA ASN A 40 -8.50 3.10 1.21
C ASN A 40 -7.69 1.80 1.38
N ARG A 41 -6.45 1.92 1.83
CA ARG A 41 -5.56 0.78 2.08
C ARG A 41 -4.98 0.80 3.49
N SER A 42 -5.27 1.85 4.27
CA SER A 42 -4.80 1.98 5.64
C SER A 42 -5.85 1.48 6.62
N ALA A 43 -5.41 0.73 7.61
CA ALA A 43 -6.25 0.19 8.66
C ALA A 43 -5.54 0.16 10.01
N ILE A 44 -6.32 0.02 11.09
CA ILE A 44 -5.83 -0.20 12.45
C ILE A 44 -6.16 -1.63 12.87
N VAL A 45 -5.19 -2.34 13.40
CA VAL A 45 -5.36 -3.71 13.90
C VAL A 45 -6.15 -3.69 15.21
N LYS A 46 -7.27 -4.38 15.26
CA LYS A 46 -8.11 -4.55 16.45
C LYS A 46 -7.91 -5.89 17.15
N ALA A 47 -7.56 -6.93 16.39
CA ALA A 47 -7.13 -8.21 16.95
C ALA A 47 -6.16 -8.89 15.99
N VAL A 48 -5.20 -9.60 16.55
CA VAL A 48 -4.25 -10.44 15.81
C VAL A 48 -4.73 -11.89 15.80
N PRO A 49 -4.35 -12.70 14.80
CA PRO A 49 -4.66 -14.11 14.76
C PRO A 49 -4.02 -14.84 15.95
N THR A 50 -4.71 -15.85 16.48
CA THR A 50 -4.22 -16.59 17.65
C THR A 50 -3.40 -17.84 17.30
N ALA A 51 -3.52 -18.32 16.07
CA ALA A 51 -2.84 -19.53 15.58
C ALA A 51 -1.66 -19.21 14.63
N ILE A 52 -1.38 -17.94 14.39
CA ILE A 52 -0.27 -17.49 13.52
C ILE A 52 0.66 -16.62 14.37
N ASP A 53 1.94 -16.91 14.31
CA ASP A 53 2.97 -16.07 14.94
C ASP A 53 3.22 -14.85 14.06
N THR A 54 3.16 -13.65 14.64
CA THR A 54 3.27 -12.39 13.91
C THR A 54 3.92 -11.30 14.75
N ASN A 55 4.66 -10.43 14.09
CA ASN A 55 5.23 -9.22 14.71
C ASN A 55 4.23 -8.07 14.82
N ILE A 56 3.07 -8.17 14.14
CA ILE A 56 2.02 -7.15 14.14
C ILE A 56 1.25 -7.21 15.46
N LYS A 57 0.96 -6.05 16.05
CA LYS A 57 0.27 -5.93 17.33
C LYS A 57 -1.07 -5.23 17.20
N VAL A 58 -1.92 -5.41 18.20
CA VAL A 58 -3.15 -4.63 18.31
C VAL A 58 -2.81 -3.15 18.48
N GLY A 59 -3.44 -2.31 17.69
CA GLY A 59 -3.19 -0.87 17.62
C GLY A 59 -2.23 -0.45 16.51
N ASP A 60 -1.48 -1.37 15.92
CA ASP A 60 -0.60 -1.04 14.79
C ASP A 60 -1.43 -0.56 13.58
N GLU A 61 -0.88 0.40 12.86
CA GLU A 61 -1.39 0.76 11.53
C GLU A 61 -0.83 -0.22 10.50
N VAL A 62 -1.69 -0.67 9.58
CA VAL A 62 -1.31 -1.59 8.52
C VAL A 62 -1.74 -1.09 7.15
N ILE A 63 -0.95 -1.40 6.14
CA ILE A 63 -1.29 -1.21 4.73
C ILE A 63 -1.71 -2.55 4.14
N VAL A 64 -2.92 -2.58 3.61
CA VAL A 64 -3.55 -3.81 3.12
C VAL A 64 -3.82 -3.75 1.61
N HIS A 65 -4.14 -4.90 1.05
CA HIS A 65 -4.55 -5.02 -0.34
C HIS A 65 -5.85 -4.24 -0.61
N HIS A 66 -5.94 -3.50 -1.72
CA HIS A 66 -7.10 -2.68 -2.07
C HIS A 66 -8.42 -3.48 -2.12
N ASN A 67 -8.38 -4.78 -2.39
CA ASN A 67 -9.57 -5.64 -2.39
C ASN A 67 -10.21 -5.80 -1.01
N VAL A 68 -9.49 -5.49 0.07
CA VAL A 68 -10.01 -5.62 1.45
C VAL A 68 -11.20 -4.69 1.66
N PHE A 69 -11.07 -3.42 1.28
CA PHE A 69 -12.11 -2.41 1.44
C PHE A 69 -12.98 -2.19 0.20
N ARG A 70 -12.67 -2.89 -0.89
CA ARG A 70 -13.41 -2.75 -2.13
C ARG A 70 -14.85 -3.21 -2.00
N ARG A 71 -15.75 -2.48 -2.65
CA ARG A 71 -17.14 -2.85 -2.89
C ARG A 71 -17.43 -2.80 -4.39
N TRP A 72 -18.44 -3.52 -4.82
CA TRP A 72 -18.93 -3.50 -6.21
C TRP A 72 -20.44 -3.75 -6.22
N HIS A 73 -21.06 -3.57 -7.35
CA HIS A 73 -22.47 -3.89 -7.54
C HIS A 73 -22.60 -5.09 -8.48
N ASP A 74 -23.53 -5.97 -8.17
CA ASP A 74 -23.89 -7.05 -9.07
C ASP A 74 -24.74 -6.53 -10.25
N MET A 75 -25.09 -7.43 -11.17
CA MET A 75 -25.90 -7.07 -12.37
C MET A 75 -27.31 -6.58 -12.01
N GLN A 76 -27.77 -6.80 -10.79
CA GLN A 76 -29.06 -6.34 -10.27
C GLN A 76 -28.96 -5.02 -9.51
N GLY A 77 -27.76 -4.44 -9.41
CA GLY A 77 -27.50 -3.21 -8.68
C GLY A 77 -27.31 -3.37 -7.17
N ASN A 78 -27.28 -4.61 -6.64
CA ASN A 78 -27.06 -4.84 -5.23
C ASN A 78 -25.56 -4.66 -4.87
N GLU A 79 -25.29 -3.93 -3.81
CA GLU A 79 -23.92 -3.76 -3.30
C GLU A 79 -23.37 -5.10 -2.78
N LYS A 80 -22.16 -5.42 -3.18
CA LYS A 80 -21.36 -6.56 -2.71
C LYS A 80 -20.09 -6.06 -2.07
N ASN A 81 -19.67 -6.74 -1.04
CA ASN A 81 -18.49 -6.42 -0.28
C ASN A 81 -17.40 -7.49 -0.45
N SER A 82 -16.18 -7.16 -0.04
CA SER A 82 -15.07 -8.11 -0.02
C SER A 82 -15.38 -9.34 0.84
N ARG A 83 -14.67 -10.44 0.60
CA ARG A 83 -14.86 -11.68 1.37
C ARG A 83 -14.62 -11.52 2.87
N GLY A 84 -13.75 -10.59 3.26
CA GLY A 84 -13.43 -10.30 4.67
C GLY A 84 -14.34 -9.28 5.32
N TYR A 85 -15.30 -8.71 4.62
CA TYR A 85 -16.22 -7.73 5.17
C TYR A 85 -17.13 -8.36 6.23
N PHE A 86 -17.10 -7.83 7.43
CA PHE A 86 -18.01 -8.20 8.51
C PHE A 86 -19.06 -7.10 8.76
N ASN A 87 -18.61 -5.86 8.86
CA ASN A 87 -19.42 -4.64 8.87
C ASN A 87 -18.55 -3.43 8.45
N GLU A 88 -19.11 -2.22 8.40
CA GLU A 88 -18.41 -1.00 7.93
C GLU A 88 -17.08 -0.74 8.67
N ASN A 89 -16.98 -1.10 9.94
CA ASN A 89 -15.82 -0.84 10.77
C ASN A 89 -15.02 -2.11 11.12
N THR A 90 -15.37 -3.27 10.53
CA THR A 90 -14.72 -4.54 10.88
C THR A 90 -14.51 -5.40 9.66
N TYR A 91 -13.25 -5.76 9.43
CA TYR A 91 -12.82 -6.62 8.33
C TYR A 91 -11.93 -7.73 8.86
N LEU A 92 -12.11 -8.92 8.29
CA LEU A 92 -11.26 -10.09 8.51
C LEU A 92 -10.26 -10.18 7.37
N VAL A 93 -8.97 -10.14 7.67
CA VAL A 93 -7.91 -10.02 6.66
C VAL A 93 -6.86 -11.09 6.90
N LYS A 94 -6.53 -11.81 5.84
CA LYS A 94 -5.47 -12.82 5.87
C LYS A 94 -4.09 -12.16 5.86
N GLU A 95 -3.10 -12.89 6.33
CA GLU A 95 -1.71 -12.44 6.39
C GLU A 95 -1.17 -12.01 5.00
N ASP A 96 -1.49 -12.74 3.94
CA ASP A 96 -1.07 -12.43 2.56
C ASP A 96 -1.69 -11.15 1.98
N GLN A 97 -2.66 -10.57 2.66
CA GLN A 97 -3.28 -9.30 2.29
C GLN A 97 -2.73 -8.11 3.07
N VAL A 98 -1.86 -8.33 4.06
CA VAL A 98 -1.19 -7.28 4.82
C VAL A 98 0.24 -7.13 4.29
N PHE A 99 0.64 -5.94 3.89
CA PHE A 99 1.90 -5.73 3.20
C PHE A 99 2.91 -4.94 4.01
N LEU A 100 2.42 -4.04 4.87
CA LEU A 100 3.26 -3.15 5.67
C LEU A 100 2.56 -2.88 7.00
N TYR A 101 3.32 -2.70 8.07
CA TYR A 101 2.79 -2.35 9.38
C TYR A 101 3.69 -1.32 10.07
N ASP A 102 3.08 -0.51 10.92
CA ASP A 102 3.78 0.48 11.76
C ASP A 102 3.59 0.14 13.24
N SER A 103 4.67 -0.34 13.84
CA SER A 103 4.78 -0.59 15.29
C SER A 103 5.91 0.29 15.86
N ASN A 104 5.79 1.60 15.73
CA ASN A 104 6.74 2.72 15.95
C ASN A 104 7.58 3.10 14.72
N ASN A 105 7.81 2.20 13.79
CA ASN A 105 8.44 2.43 12.49
C ASN A 105 7.85 1.47 11.47
N TRP A 106 7.62 1.96 10.26
CA TRP A 106 7.12 1.17 9.16
C TRP A 106 8.07 0.01 8.80
N LYS A 107 7.53 -1.19 8.74
CA LYS A 107 8.22 -2.42 8.32
C LYS A 107 7.36 -3.18 7.31
N ALA A 108 7.99 -3.74 6.30
CA ALA A 108 7.29 -4.64 5.38
C ALA A 108 7.03 -5.99 6.05
N CYS A 109 5.91 -6.61 5.70
CA CYS A 109 5.63 -8.00 6.04
C CYS A 109 6.54 -8.94 5.26
N ASP A 110 6.70 -10.16 5.75
CA ASP A 110 7.60 -11.17 5.18
C ASP A 110 7.35 -11.38 3.69
N GLY A 111 8.44 -11.41 2.93
CA GLY A 111 8.43 -11.59 1.50
C GLY A 111 8.21 -10.31 0.67
N TYR A 112 8.02 -9.16 1.32
CA TYR A 112 7.80 -7.88 0.64
C TYR A 112 8.90 -6.86 0.94
N CYS A 113 9.12 -5.98 -0.05
CA CYS A 113 9.79 -4.73 0.21
C CYS A 113 9.07 -3.57 -0.50
N PHE A 114 9.24 -2.37 0.01
CA PHE A 114 8.72 -1.14 -0.58
C PHE A 114 9.88 -0.29 -1.08
N VAL A 115 9.81 0.02 -2.36
CA VAL A 115 10.89 0.68 -3.10
C VAL A 115 10.43 2.05 -3.55
N GLN A 116 11.20 3.08 -3.27
CA GLN A 116 10.98 4.43 -3.78
C GLN A 116 11.61 4.56 -5.16
N PRO A 117 10.88 4.97 -6.20
CA PRO A 117 11.44 5.19 -7.52
C PRO A 117 12.50 6.28 -7.50
N ILE A 118 13.44 6.22 -8.43
CA ILE A 118 14.44 7.26 -8.67
C ILE A 118 14.09 8.07 -9.91
N LYS A 119 14.62 9.28 -9.99
CA LYS A 119 14.46 10.12 -11.17
C LYS A 119 15.12 9.48 -12.38
N GLN A 120 14.52 9.65 -13.53
CA GLN A 120 15.07 9.20 -14.80
C GLN A 120 16.44 9.84 -15.05
N ARG A 121 17.43 9.01 -15.32
CA ARG A 121 18.80 9.43 -15.60
C ARG A 121 18.97 10.03 -17.00
N ASN A 122 18.22 9.48 -17.96
CA ASN A 122 18.20 10.01 -19.32
C ASN A 122 17.27 11.20 -19.44
N LYS A 123 17.84 12.40 -19.59
CA LYS A 123 17.08 13.67 -19.72
C LYS A 123 16.20 13.73 -20.97
N LEU A 124 16.42 12.88 -21.96
CA LEU A 124 15.65 12.80 -23.20
C LEU A 124 14.49 11.80 -23.11
N ALA A 125 14.42 11.01 -22.05
CA ALA A 125 13.30 10.09 -21.85
C ALA A 125 12.01 10.84 -21.54
N LYS A 126 10.88 10.28 -21.99
CA LYS A 126 9.55 10.84 -21.71
C LYS A 126 9.11 10.59 -20.27
N GLU A 127 9.51 9.47 -19.72
CA GLU A 127 9.24 9.07 -18.34
C GLU A 127 10.06 9.92 -17.38
N LYS A 128 9.46 10.27 -16.25
CA LYS A 128 10.14 11.06 -15.20
C LYS A 128 10.87 10.19 -14.17
N GLU A 129 10.50 8.90 -14.11
CA GLU A 129 11.12 7.91 -13.22
C GLU A 129 11.87 6.84 -14.00
N GLU A 130 12.94 6.31 -13.43
CA GLU A 130 13.70 5.18 -13.97
C GLU A 130 12.85 3.91 -13.84
N GLN A 131 12.74 3.17 -14.93
CA GLN A 131 11.92 1.97 -14.97
C GLN A 131 12.58 0.82 -14.23
N CYS A 132 11.81 0.12 -13.40
CA CYS A 132 12.23 -1.08 -12.68
C CYS A 132 13.46 -0.91 -11.78
N VAL A 133 13.76 0.32 -11.34
CA VAL A 133 14.87 0.65 -10.44
C VAL A 133 14.38 1.58 -9.34
N GLY A 134 14.87 1.38 -8.11
CA GLY A 134 14.55 2.27 -7.01
C GLY A 134 15.31 1.94 -5.74
N ILE A 135 15.10 2.75 -4.72
CA ILE A 135 15.76 2.65 -3.43
C ILE A 135 14.83 2.00 -2.43
N VAL A 136 15.29 0.95 -1.75
CA VAL A 136 14.52 0.25 -0.71
C VAL A 136 14.22 1.22 0.42
N LYS A 137 12.92 1.40 0.72
CA LYS A 137 12.45 2.28 1.81
C LYS A 137 12.04 1.49 3.03
N TYR A 138 11.19 0.48 2.85
CA TYR A 138 10.71 -0.41 3.89
C TYR A 138 10.95 -1.86 3.49
N THR A 139 11.35 -2.70 4.43
CA THR A 139 11.81 -4.06 4.18
C THR A 139 11.41 -4.98 5.33
N ASP A 140 11.35 -6.27 5.04
CA ASP A 140 11.23 -7.36 6.02
C ASP A 140 12.60 -7.78 6.61
N GLY A 141 13.69 -7.18 6.16
CA GLY A 141 15.06 -7.48 6.61
C GLY A 141 15.92 -8.23 5.61
N VAL A 142 15.35 -8.76 4.51
CA VAL A 142 16.10 -9.42 3.43
C VAL A 142 17.01 -8.42 2.69
N TYR A 143 16.48 -7.23 2.42
CA TYR A 143 17.23 -6.11 1.87
C TYR A 143 17.42 -5.03 2.92
N LYS A 144 18.45 -4.21 2.81
CA LYS A 144 18.67 -3.07 3.71
C LYS A 144 17.98 -1.82 3.16
N ALA A 145 17.37 -1.03 4.03
CA ALA A 145 16.87 0.29 3.66
C ALA A 145 18.03 1.14 3.09
N GLY A 146 17.75 1.87 2.00
CA GLY A 146 18.73 2.65 1.27
C GLY A 146 19.44 1.90 0.13
N GLU A 147 19.31 0.59 -0.01
CA GLU A 147 19.91 -0.15 -1.13
C GLU A 147 19.20 0.19 -2.45
N LEU A 148 20.00 0.37 -3.51
CA LEU A 148 19.51 0.56 -4.86
C LEU A 148 19.28 -0.82 -5.51
N VAL A 149 18.05 -1.09 -5.93
CA VAL A 149 17.66 -2.39 -6.46
C VAL A 149 16.96 -2.28 -7.80
N GLY A 150 17.14 -3.31 -8.62
CA GLY A 150 16.39 -3.53 -9.85
C GLY A 150 15.43 -4.69 -9.69
N PHE A 151 14.24 -4.58 -10.26
CA PHE A 151 13.18 -5.57 -10.15
C PHE A 151 12.54 -5.86 -11.51
N THR A 152 11.88 -7.00 -11.63
CA THR A 152 11.27 -7.41 -12.90
C THR A 152 10.13 -6.49 -13.30
N PRO A 153 9.93 -6.18 -14.60
CA PRO A 153 8.78 -5.42 -15.10
C PRO A 153 7.45 -6.05 -14.65
N PHE A 154 6.42 -5.21 -14.45
CA PHE A 154 5.06 -5.61 -14.05
C PHE A 154 4.95 -6.37 -12.73
N SER A 155 5.99 -6.39 -11.90
CA SER A 155 6.00 -7.06 -10.60
C SER A 155 5.61 -6.13 -9.44
N THR A 156 5.25 -4.90 -9.72
CA THR A 156 5.05 -3.85 -8.74
C THR A 156 3.61 -3.43 -8.59
N TYR A 157 3.27 -3.00 -7.38
CA TYR A 157 2.03 -2.28 -7.08
C TYR A 157 2.37 -0.92 -6.50
N GLU A 158 1.74 0.12 -7.02
CA GLU A 158 1.91 1.48 -6.54
C GLU A 158 1.14 1.74 -5.25
N PHE A 159 1.79 2.38 -4.30
CA PHE A 159 1.23 2.86 -3.05
C PHE A 159 1.68 4.30 -2.78
N ILE A 160 0.81 5.07 -2.14
CA ILE A 160 1.18 6.33 -1.53
C ILE A 160 1.15 6.14 -0.02
N ILE A 161 2.30 6.27 0.62
CA ILE A 161 2.45 6.10 2.06
C ILE A 161 3.19 7.32 2.58
N ASN A 162 2.59 8.02 3.53
CA ASN A 162 3.15 9.27 4.08
C ASN A 162 3.56 10.26 2.99
N ASN A 163 2.66 10.54 2.04
CA ASN A 163 2.87 11.45 0.91
C ASN A 163 4.08 11.08 0.02
N THR A 164 4.45 9.81 0.03
CA THR A 164 5.56 9.30 -0.78
C THR A 164 5.06 8.18 -1.68
N LYS A 165 5.35 8.29 -2.97
CA LYS A 165 5.11 7.22 -3.94
C LYS A 165 6.09 6.08 -3.70
N LEU A 166 5.57 4.89 -3.50
CA LEU A 166 6.33 3.66 -3.29
C LEU A 166 5.79 2.54 -4.16
N TYR A 167 6.65 1.64 -4.54
CA TYR A 167 6.28 0.38 -5.17
C TYR A 167 6.43 -0.77 -4.20
N ARG A 168 5.35 -1.52 -3.95
CA ARG A 168 5.44 -2.82 -3.28
C ARG A 168 5.99 -3.84 -4.26
N VAL A 169 7.07 -4.50 -3.88
CA VAL A 169 7.71 -5.57 -4.65
C VAL A 169 7.82 -6.82 -3.79
N LEU A 170 7.56 -7.99 -4.36
CA LEU A 170 7.93 -9.25 -3.70
C LEU A 170 9.44 -9.43 -3.78
N ASN A 171 10.08 -9.85 -2.71
CA ASN A 171 11.55 -10.03 -2.62
C ASN A 171 12.11 -10.90 -3.76
N LYS A 172 11.36 -11.94 -4.16
CA LYS A 172 11.74 -12.84 -5.27
C LYS A 172 11.79 -12.18 -6.65
N PHE A 173 11.20 -11.00 -6.81
CA PHE A 173 11.22 -10.23 -8.06
C PHE A 173 12.31 -9.17 -8.09
N ILE A 174 13.05 -8.98 -7.01
CA ILE A 174 14.26 -8.17 -7.01
C ILE A 174 15.37 -9.02 -7.60
N THR A 175 15.88 -8.60 -8.75
CA THR A 175 16.83 -9.38 -9.55
C THR A 175 18.24 -8.81 -9.55
N ILE A 176 18.36 -7.53 -9.26
CA ILE A 176 19.65 -6.81 -9.29
C ILE A 176 19.78 -5.98 -8.03
N LYS A 177 20.97 -6.02 -7.44
CA LYS A 177 21.41 -5.08 -6.41
C LYS A 177 22.53 -4.25 -7.03
N TYR A 178 22.31 -2.94 -7.08
CA TYR A 178 23.31 -2.01 -7.61
C TYR A 178 24.21 -1.51 -6.48
N GLU A 179 25.44 -1.18 -6.81
CA GLU A 179 26.25 -0.37 -5.94
C GLU A 179 25.68 1.06 -5.92
N TYR A 180 25.19 1.48 -4.77
CA TYR A 180 24.65 2.83 -4.57
C TYR A 180 25.79 3.84 -4.56
N GLN A 181 25.78 4.78 -5.51
CA GLN A 181 26.82 5.77 -5.67
C GLN A 181 26.53 7.07 -4.91
N GLY A 182 25.35 7.19 -4.32
CA GLY A 182 24.95 8.34 -3.52
C GLY A 182 24.47 9.55 -4.32
N ASN A 183 24.39 9.44 -5.64
CA ASN A 183 23.95 10.50 -6.55
C ASN A 183 22.58 10.26 -7.18
N GLU A 184 21.93 9.18 -6.83
CA GLU A 184 20.58 8.86 -7.29
C GLU A 184 19.55 9.69 -6.52
N GLU A 185 18.82 10.53 -7.26
CA GLU A 185 17.74 11.31 -6.69
C GLU A 185 16.42 10.51 -6.69
N THR A 186 15.77 10.46 -5.54
CA THR A 186 14.43 9.85 -5.45
C THR A 186 13.41 10.64 -6.25
N TYR A 187 12.48 9.94 -6.88
CA TYR A 187 11.35 10.54 -7.56
C TYR A 187 10.09 10.45 -6.68
N ASN A 188 9.49 11.61 -6.44
CA ASN A 188 8.19 11.68 -5.79
C ASN A 188 7.33 12.71 -6.54
N PRO A 189 6.30 12.30 -7.29
CA PRO A 189 5.50 13.21 -8.08
C PRO A 189 4.68 14.17 -7.20
N SER A 190 4.41 15.37 -7.68
CA SER A 190 3.66 16.40 -6.93
C SER A 190 2.27 15.93 -6.48
N TRP A 191 1.60 15.12 -7.28
CA TRP A 191 0.29 14.57 -6.93
C TRP A 191 0.34 13.59 -5.75
N ALA A 192 1.47 12.90 -5.52
CA ALA A 192 1.66 12.02 -4.36
C ALA A 192 1.98 12.80 -3.08
N GLN A 193 2.46 14.06 -3.21
CA GLN A 193 2.82 14.91 -2.08
C GLN A 193 1.63 15.69 -1.50
N SER A 194 0.53 15.75 -2.21
CA SER A 194 -0.69 16.39 -1.74
C SER A 194 -1.40 15.48 -0.74
N SER A 195 -1.83 16.06 0.38
CA SER A 195 -2.54 15.36 1.49
C SER A 195 -3.93 14.81 1.12
N TRP A 196 -4.09 14.31 -0.08
CA TRP A 196 -5.36 13.82 -0.63
C TRP A 196 -5.53 12.29 -0.56
N TRP A 197 -4.54 11.60 0.03
CA TRP A 197 -4.48 10.12 0.13
C TRP A 197 -4.59 9.65 1.57
#